data_9e03c323ac9e84c143c159cec39c3d89
#
_entry.id   9e03c323ac9e84c143c159cec39c3d89
#
_cell.length_a   1.000
_cell.length_b   1.000
_cell.length_c   1.000
_cell.angle_alpha   90.00
_cell.angle_beta   90.00
_cell.angle_gamma   90.00
#
_symmetry.space_group_name_H-M   'P 1'
#
loop_
_entity.id
_entity.type
_entity.pdbx_description
1 polymer ?
#
loop_
_entity_poly.entity_id
_entity_poly.type
_entity_poly.pdbx_seq_one_letter_code
_entity_poly.pdbx_strand_id
1 'polypeptide(L)'
;WSSDVCSSDLRRIAEIGKLFVDTGVVTLSAFISPTNESRRMASEIIGADDFREVYVSTPLEVCEQRDVKGLYARARRGEIKDFTGVSAPFEVPEHPALTLDTSVLTLEESVNKVLELILNNK
;
A
#
# COMPACT_ATOMS: atom_id res chain seq x y z
N TRP A 1 4.75 5.61 -15.49
CA TRP A 1 3.93 6.15 -14.39
C TRP A 1 4.71 7.27 -13.72
N SER A 2 4.29 8.51 -13.92
CA SER A 2 4.81 9.63 -13.16
C SER A 2 4.19 9.65 -11.75
N SER A 3 4.87 10.28 -10.80
CA SER A 3 4.36 10.46 -9.43
C SER A 3 2.99 11.14 -9.41
N ASP A 4 2.74 12.06 -10.33
CA ASP A 4 1.48 12.80 -10.46
C ASP A 4 0.33 11.90 -10.90
N VAL A 5 0.56 10.96 -11.81
CA VAL A 5 -0.44 9.97 -12.23
C VAL A 5 -0.80 9.05 -11.07
N CYS A 6 0.19 8.56 -10.34
CA CYS A 6 -0.04 7.69 -9.18
C CYS A 6 -0.87 8.41 -8.10
N SER A 7 -0.58 9.68 -7.82
CA SER A 7 -1.33 10.49 -6.85
C SER A 7 -2.77 10.74 -7.27
N SER A 8 -3.02 11.02 -8.55
CA SER A 8 -4.37 11.23 -9.08
C SER A 8 -5.20 9.95 -9.07
N ASP A 9 -4.58 8.81 -9.35
CA ASP A 9 -5.25 7.51 -9.33
C ASP A 9 -5.60 7.11 -7.90
N LEU A 10 -4.71 7.32 -6.94
CA LEU A 10 -4.99 7.05 -5.54
C LEU A 10 -6.16 7.89 -5.01
N ARG A 11 -6.25 9.16 -5.43
CA ARG A 11 -7.39 10.01 -5.11
C ARG A 11 -8.71 9.43 -5.61
N ARG A 12 -8.76 9.01 -6.88
CA ARG A 12 -9.96 8.39 -7.47
C ARG A 12 -10.36 7.11 -6.74
N ILE A 13 -9.40 6.28 -6.39
CA ILE A 13 -9.64 5.05 -5.63
C ILE A 13 -10.14 5.37 -4.22
N ALA A 14 -9.62 6.40 -3.56
CA ALA A 14 -10.10 6.83 -2.26
C ALA A 14 -11.57 7.32 -2.31
N GLU A 15 -11.93 8.09 -3.34
CA GLU A 15 -13.33 8.53 -3.57
C GLU A 15 -14.28 7.33 -3.79
N ILE A 16 -13.86 6.35 -4.60
CA ILE A 16 -14.62 5.12 -4.83
C ILE A 16 -14.72 4.30 -3.53
N GLY A 17 -13.61 4.16 -2.80
CA GLY A 17 -13.57 3.47 -1.51
C GLY A 17 -14.53 4.09 -0.50
N LYS A 18 -14.60 5.43 -0.45
CA LYS A 18 -15.57 6.16 0.39
C LYS A 18 -17.01 5.78 0.08
N LEU A 19 -17.37 5.70 -1.21
CA LEU A 19 -18.73 5.29 -1.61
C LEU A 19 -19.08 3.89 -1.13
N PHE A 20 -18.14 2.94 -1.22
CA PHE A 20 -18.36 1.59 -0.71
C PHE A 20 -18.49 1.55 0.81
N VAL A 21 -17.63 2.27 1.51
CA VAL A 21 -17.67 2.37 2.98
C VAL A 21 -19.01 2.94 3.44
N ASP A 22 -19.52 3.97 2.79
CA ASP A 22 -20.81 4.58 3.10
C ASP A 22 -22.01 3.61 2.91
N THR A 23 -21.82 2.56 2.12
CA THR A 23 -22.80 1.47 1.95
C THR A 23 -22.57 0.29 2.90
N GLY A 24 -21.59 0.37 3.79
CA GLY A 24 -21.25 -0.68 4.76
C GLY A 24 -20.36 -1.80 4.21
N VAL A 25 -19.72 -1.58 3.07
CA VAL A 25 -18.83 -2.57 2.45
C VAL A 25 -17.39 -2.37 2.94
N VAL A 26 -16.75 -3.45 3.40
CA VAL A 26 -15.30 -3.46 3.67
C VAL A 26 -14.54 -3.47 2.35
N THR A 27 -13.70 -2.48 2.14
CA THR A 27 -12.94 -2.33 0.90
C THR A 27 -11.45 -2.56 1.16
N LEU A 28 -10.85 -3.47 0.40
CA LEU A 28 -9.41 -3.73 0.42
C LEU A 28 -8.77 -3.14 -0.83
N SER A 29 -7.79 -2.27 -0.64
CA SER A 29 -7.07 -1.61 -1.73
C SER A 29 -5.57 -1.85 -1.62
N ALA A 30 -4.95 -2.33 -2.69
CA ALA A 30 -3.52 -2.62 -2.76
C ALA A 30 -2.84 -1.66 -3.75
N PHE A 31 -2.15 -0.66 -3.23
CA PHE A 31 -1.43 0.35 -3.99
C PHE A 31 -0.05 0.60 -3.39
N ILE A 32 0.88 1.07 -4.21
CA ILE A 32 2.22 1.42 -3.74
C ILE A 32 2.16 2.61 -2.77
N SER A 33 1.38 3.66 -3.09
CA SER A 33 1.19 4.87 -2.25
C SER A 33 2.50 5.35 -1.63
N PRO A 34 3.46 5.83 -2.42
CA PRO A 34 4.84 5.99 -1.99
C PRO A 34 5.09 7.16 -1.03
N THR A 35 4.14 8.10 -0.90
CA THR A 35 4.33 9.31 -0.10
C THR A 35 3.34 9.41 1.07
N ASN A 36 3.78 9.96 2.18
CA ASN A 36 2.91 10.24 3.33
C ASN A 36 1.77 11.20 2.95
N GLU A 37 2.03 12.16 2.07
CA GLU A 37 1.02 13.10 1.58
C GLU A 37 -0.13 12.38 0.86
N SER A 38 0.18 11.47 -0.06
CA SER A 38 -0.84 10.71 -0.80
C SER A 38 -1.67 9.80 0.11
N ARG A 39 -1.05 9.16 1.10
CA ARG A 39 -1.75 8.34 2.09
C ARG A 39 -2.63 9.18 3.02
N ARG A 40 -2.15 10.34 3.46
CA ARG A 40 -2.95 11.29 4.24
C ARG A 40 -4.17 11.78 3.46
N MET A 41 -4.00 12.15 2.19
CA MET A 41 -5.10 12.52 1.31
C MET A 41 -6.18 11.42 1.24
N ALA A 42 -5.77 10.17 1.07
CA ALA A 42 -6.71 9.04 1.03
C ALA A 42 -7.46 8.88 2.37
N SER A 43 -6.75 9.02 3.50
CA SER A 43 -7.34 8.98 4.84
C SER A 43 -8.35 10.12 5.06
N GLU A 44 -8.06 11.32 4.59
CA GLU A 44 -8.96 12.47 4.70
C GLU A 44 -10.23 12.29 3.86
N ILE A 45 -10.13 11.73 2.67
CA ILE A 45 -11.27 11.45 1.79
C ILE A 45 -12.18 10.38 2.40
N ILE A 46 -11.61 9.27 2.85
CA ILE A 46 -12.37 8.13 3.40
C ILE A 46 -12.93 8.44 4.77
N GLY A 47 -12.17 9.17 5.59
CA GLY A 47 -12.46 9.43 6.99
C GLY A 47 -11.56 8.60 7.90
N ALA A 48 -10.97 9.25 8.91
CA ALA A 48 -9.98 8.64 9.79
C ALA A 48 -10.52 7.42 10.58
N ASP A 49 -11.81 7.42 10.89
CA ASP A 49 -12.45 6.33 11.63
C ASP A 49 -12.63 5.07 10.79
N ASP A 50 -12.75 5.23 9.47
CA ASP A 50 -13.00 4.15 8.51
C ASP A 50 -11.73 3.72 7.76
N PHE A 51 -10.70 4.56 7.76
CA PHE A 51 -9.43 4.28 7.06
C PHE A 51 -8.47 3.48 7.93
N ARG A 52 -7.92 2.42 7.36
CA ARG A 52 -6.85 1.63 8.02
C ARG A 52 -5.69 1.44 7.04
N GLU A 53 -4.55 1.97 7.43
CA GLU A 53 -3.31 1.83 6.66
C GLU A 53 -2.56 0.58 7.09
N VAL A 54 -2.31 -0.30 6.12
CA VAL A 54 -1.49 -1.50 6.31
C VAL A 54 -0.18 -1.31 5.58
N TYR A 55 0.91 -1.30 6.32
CA TYR A 55 2.26 -1.18 5.78
C TYR A 55 2.88 -2.56 5.59
N VAL A 56 3.20 -2.91 4.35
CA VAL A 56 3.98 -4.11 4.04
C VAL A 56 5.45 -3.71 4.06
N SER A 57 6.14 -4.05 5.16
CA SER A 57 7.51 -3.61 5.47
C SER A 57 8.59 -4.58 5.03
N THR A 58 8.25 -5.54 4.16
CA THR A 58 9.20 -6.52 3.66
C THR A 58 10.44 -5.84 3.07
N PRO A 59 11.66 -6.23 3.48
CA PRO A 59 12.89 -5.62 2.99
C PRO A 59 12.99 -5.65 1.46
N LEU A 60 13.53 -4.59 0.88
CA LEU A 60 13.67 -4.44 -0.57
C LEU A 60 14.44 -5.60 -1.20
N GLU A 61 15.49 -6.05 -0.55
CA GLU A 61 16.33 -7.17 -1.00
C GLU A 61 15.51 -8.47 -1.15
N VAL A 62 14.58 -8.71 -0.24
CA VAL A 62 13.67 -9.87 -0.31
C VAL A 62 12.69 -9.71 -1.46
N CYS A 63 12.15 -8.51 -1.66
CA CYS A 63 11.28 -8.22 -2.80
C CYS A 63 12.00 -8.41 -4.13
N GLU A 64 13.24 -7.95 -4.23
CA GLU A 64 14.08 -8.13 -5.43
C GLU A 64 14.40 -9.60 -5.70
N GLN A 65 14.66 -10.39 -4.65
CA GLN A 65 14.89 -11.84 -4.80
C GLN A 65 13.64 -12.59 -5.30
N ARG A 66 12.46 -12.17 -4.82
CA ARG A 66 11.19 -12.75 -5.27
C ARG A 66 10.85 -12.39 -6.70
N ASP A 67 10.97 -11.13 -7.05
CA ASP A 67 10.78 -10.50 -8.37
C ASP A 67 9.88 -11.28 -9.35
N VAL A 68 8.70 -11.67 -8.89
CA VAL A 68 7.79 -12.60 -9.57
C VAL A 68 7.47 -12.16 -11.01
N LYS A 69 7.41 -10.85 -11.26
CA LYS A 69 7.13 -10.27 -12.59
C LYS A 69 8.38 -9.80 -13.33
N GLY A 70 9.57 -9.96 -12.76
CA GLY A 70 10.81 -9.46 -13.33
C GLY A 70 10.94 -7.92 -13.40
N LEU A 71 10.10 -7.19 -12.66
CA LEU A 71 10.06 -5.72 -12.72
C LEU A 71 11.26 -5.09 -12.02
N TYR A 72 11.72 -5.65 -10.91
CA TYR A 72 12.93 -5.17 -10.21
C TYR A 72 14.17 -5.32 -11.09
N ALA A 73 14.34 -6.47 -11.75
CA ALA A 73 15.44 -6.70 -12.67
C ALA A 73 15.42 -5.70 -13.84
N ARG A 74 14.25 -5.42 -14.39
CA ARG A 74 14.08 -4.43 -15.47
C ARG A 74 14.36 -3.01 -14.96
N ALA A 75 13.92 -2.66 -13.75
CA ALA A 75 14.20 -1.36 -13.17
C ALA A 75 15.71 -1.17 -12.90
N ARG A 76 16.40 -2.20 -12.42
CA ARG A 76 17.85 -2.16 -12.21
C ARG A 76 18.63 -1.99 -13.51
N ARG A 77 18.13 -2.50 -14.64
CA ARG A 77 18.72 -2.27 -15.97
C ARG A 77 18.37 -0.89 -16.57
N GLY A 78 17.58 -0.07 -15.86
CA GLY A 78 17.16 1.24 -16.35
C GLY A 78 16.04 1.20 -17.39
N GLU A 79 15.40 0.05 -17.60
CA GLU A 79 14.29 -0.11 -18.55
C GLU A 79 12.98 0.51 -18.04
N ILE A 80 12.84 0.65 -16.72
CA ILE A 80 11.69 1.27 -16.05
C ILE A 80 12.19 2.47 -15.27
N LYS A 81 11.64 3.65 -15.54
CA LYS A 81 11.95 4.88 -14.83
C LYS A 81 11.03 5.04 -13.61
N ASP A 82 11.52 5.76 -12.59
CA ASP A 82 10.75 6.10 -11.37
C ASP A 82 10.11 4.88 -10.69
N PHE A 83 10.84 3.77 -10.67
CA PHE A 83 10.40 2.56 -9.99
C PHE A 83 10.63 2.68 -8.48
N THR A 84 9.56 2.67 -7.70
CA THR A 84 9.60 2.85 -6.25
C THR A 84 10.50 1.80 -5.58
N GLY A 85 11.41 2.26 -4.73
CA GLY A 85 12.40 1.44 -4.05
C GLY A 85 13.70 1.21 -4.83
N VAL A 86 13.74 1.47 -6.13
CA VAL A 86 14.94 1.35 -6.98
C VAL A 86 15.42 2.71 -7.47
N SER A 87 14.56 3.42 -8.20
CA SER A 87 14.88 4.74 -8.79
C SER A 87 13.96 5.87 -8.29
N ALA A 88 12.94 5.54 -7.51
CA ALA A 88 12.07 6.50 -6.84
C ALA A 88 12.00 6.19 -5.34
N PRO A 89 11.89 7.21 -4.45
CA PRO A 89 11.83 7.01 -3.01
C PRO A 89 10.49 6.42 -2.58
N PHE A 90 10.50 5.73 -1.44
CA PHE A 90 9.32 5.32 -0.69
C PHE A 90 9.40 5.91 0.72
N GLU A 91 8.42 6.69 1.11
CA GLU A 91 8.32 7.23 2.46
C GLU A 91 7.63 6.21 3.37
N VAL A 92 8.32 5.79 4.43
CA VAL A 92 7.77 4.85 5.41
C VAL A 92 6.57 5.51 6.12
N PRO A 93 5.43 4.80 6.25
CA PRO A 93 4.30 5.31 7.02
C PRO A 93 4.66 5.65 8.46
N GLU A 94 4.18 6.79 8.95
CA GLU A 94 4.49 7.26 10.31
C GLU A 94 3.70 6.49 11.38
N HIS A 95 2.41 6.23 11.11
CA HIS A 95 1.49 5.60 12.06
C HIS A 95 0.56 4.60 11.37
N PRO A 96 1.09 3.50 10.81
CA PRO A 96 0.24 2.48 10.18
C PRO A 96 -0.59 1.75 11.24
N ALA A 97 -1.82 1.38 10.88
CA ALA A 97 -2.68 0.57 11.76
C ALA A 97 -2.13 -0.85 11.92
N LEU A 98 -1.40 -1.35 10.93
CA LEU A 98 -0.77 -2.66 10.93
C LEU A 98 0.51 -2.62 10.08
N THR A 99 1.55 -3.29 10.57
CA THR A 99 2.79 -3.50 9.83
C THR A 99 3.02 -4.98 9.60
N LEU A 100 3.29 -5.38 8.36
CA LEU A 100 3.50 -6.78 7.95
C LEU A 100 4.86 -6.94 7.28
N ASP A 101 5.72 -7.76 7.85
CA ASP A 101 6.95 -8.20 7.21
C ASP A 101 6.77 -9.63 6.67
N THR A 102 6.57 -9.77 5.38
CA THR A 102 6.34 -11.05 4.72
C THR A 102 7.61 -11.88 4.53
N SER A 103 8.77 -11.36 4.92
CA SER A 103 10.00 -12.17 4.99
C SER A 103 10.02 -13.09 6.21
N VAL A 104 9.28 -12.74 7.26
CA VAL A 104 9.16 -13.48 8.53
C VAL A 104 7.79 -14.12 8.70
N LEU A 105 6.72 -13.46 8.21
CA LEU A 105 5.34 -13.95 8.30
C LEU A 105 4.99 -14.82 7.09
N THR A 106 4.27 -15.90 7.33
CA THR A 106 3.64 -16.67 6.25
C THR A 106 2.47 -15.89 5.65
N LEU A 107 1.99 -16.31 4.49
CA LEU A 107 0.79 -15.74 3.88
C LEU A 107 -0.42 -15.85 4.81
N GLU A 108 -0.62 -17.02 5.43
CA GLU A 108 -1.73 -17.26 6.34
C GLU A 108 -1.66 -16.36 7.58
N GLU A 109 -0.50 -16.22 8.19
CA GLU A 109 -0.29 -15.31 9.33
C GLU A 109 -0.57 -13.85 8.95
N SER A 110 -0.13 -13.43 7.77
CA SER A 110 -0.38 -12.08 7.25
C SER A 110 -1.87 -11.82 7.03
N VAL A 111 -2.57 -12.76 6.42
CA VAL A 111 -4.03 -12.69 6.20
C VAL A 111 -4.78 -12.62 7.52
N ASN A 112 -4.42 -13.46 8.50
CA ASN A 112 -5.07 -13.48 9.82
C ASN A 112 -4.90 -12.15 10.55
N LYS A 113 -3.74 -11.51 10.48
CA LYS A 113 -3.52 -10.19 11.07
C LYS A 113 -4.40 -9.11 10.43
N VAL A 114 -4.59 -9.14 9.11
CA VAL A 114 -5.51 -8.22 8.43
C VAL A 114 -6.95 -8.48 8.83
N LEU A 115 -7.37 -9.74 8.92
CA LEU A 115 -8.71 -10.12 9.38
C LEU A 115 -8.97 -9.64 10.81
N GLU A 116 -8.02 -9.80 11.73
CA GLU A 116 -8.13 -9.29 13.10
C GLU A 116 -8.29 -7.76 13.11
N LEU A 117 -7.55 -7.05 12.27
CA LEU A 117 -7.69 -5.59 12.14
C LEU A 117 -9.09 -5.19 11.71
N ILE A 118 -9.70 -5.93 10.78
CA ILE A 118 -11.06 -5.68 10.30
C ILE A 118 -12.10 -5.99 11.39
N LEU A 119 -11.96 -7.14 12.06
CA LEU A 119 -12.95 -7.62 13.02
C LEU A 119 -12.94 -6.84 14.35
N ASN A 120 -11.78 -6.35 14.78
CA ASN A 120 -11.61 -5.63 16.04
C ASN A 120 -11.97 -4.14 15.96
N ASN A 121 -12.33 -3.63 14.79
CA ASN A 121 -12.71 -2.24 14.56
C ASN A 121 -14.24 -2.02 14.48
N LYS A 122 -14.97 -2.84 15.16
CA LYS A 122 -16.42 -2.64 15.28
C LYS A 122 -16.76 -1.76 16.50
#